data_f4ab987f8c8903b04f219e254d30a373
#
_entry.id   f4ab987f8c8903b04f219e254d30a373
#
_cell.length_a   1.000
_cell.length_b   1.000
_cell.length_c   1.000
_cell.angle_alpha   90.00
_cell.angle_beta   90.00
_cell.angle_gamma   90.00
#
_symmetry.space_group_name_H-M   'P 1'
#
loop_
_entity.id
_entity.type
_entity.pdbx_description
1 polymer ?
#
loop_
_entity_poly.entity_id
_entity_poly.type
_entity_poly.pdbx_seq_one_letter_code
_entity_poly.pdbx_strand_id
1 'polypeptide(L)'
;MKRDSRLSSVLHALLHMAEQDKPMTSEALALCLGTHAVVVRRTMGFLRRAGLVASDRGHAGGWRIDADLSAITLRQLHEALGEPIVFAMGNRHESPECLVEQSVNAALDKAFVEAEALLLSRFSEITLADLAADFAQRHASHQKHANHGAVGHAA
;
A
#
# COMPACT_ATOMS: atom_id res chain seq x y z
N MET A 1 -12.25 -11.24 -10.03
CA MET A 1 -10.79 -11.08 -9.92
C MET A 1 -10.45 -10.64 -8.50
N LYS A 2 -9.73 -11.45 -7.76
CA LYS A 2 -9.33 -11.14 -6.39
C LYS A 2 -8.10 -10.21 -6.47
N ARG A 3 -8.27 -8.95 -6.10
CA ARG A 3 -7.16 -8.00 -6.03
C ARG A 3 -6.33 -8.27 -4.76
N ASP A 4 -5.02 -8.28 -4.89
CA ASP A 4 -4.15 -8.27 -3.71
C ASP A 4 -4.28 -6.91 -3.02
N SER A 5 -4.79 -6.91 -1.79
CA SER A 5 -5.02 -5.68 -1.02
C SER A 5 -3.85 -5.34 -0.09
N ARG A 6 -2.76 -6.12 -0.11
CA ARG A 6 -1.62 -5.93 0.82
C ARG A 6 -0.97 -4.56 0.66
N LEU A 7 -0.71 -4.14 -0.58
CA LEU A 7 -0.14 -2.81 -0.83
C LEU A 7 -1.06 -1.69 -0.32
N SER A 8 -2.36 -1.77 -0.61
CA SER A 8 -3.34 -0.82 -0.10
C SER A 8 -3.39 -0.76 1.42
N SER A 9 -3.38 -1.93 2.09
CA SER A 9 -3.37 -2.01 3.55
C SER A 9 -2.08 -1.44 4.15
N VAL A 10 -0.92 -1.68 3.51
CA VAL A 10 0.36 -1.11 3.93
C VAL A 10 0.35 0.41 3.80
N LEU A 11 -0.09 0.94 2.68
CA LEU A 11 -0.21 2.39 2.48
C LEU A 11 -1.11 3.04 3.53
N HIS A 12 -2.25 2.42 3.81
CA HIS A 12 -3.17 2.87 4.84
C HIS A 12 -2.50 2.90 6.22
N ALA A 13 -1.78 1.83 6.60
CA ALA A 13 -1.04 1.79 7.86
C ALA A 13 0.05 2.87 7.94
N LEU A 14 0.85 3.03 6.89
CA LEU A 14 1.93 4.01 6.87
C LEU A 14 1.43 5.45 6.92
N LEU A 15 0.31 5.77 6.27
CA LEU A 15 -0.31 7.09 6.37
C LEU A 15 -0.80 7.37 7.80
N HIS A 16 -1.44 6.39 8.48
CA HIS A 16 -1.78 6.55 9.90
C HIS A 16 -0.55 6.75 10.78
N MET A 17 0.52 6.00 10.54
CA MET A 17 1.78 6.16 11.28
C MET A 17 2.43 7.54 11.03
N ALA A 18 2.33 8.06 9.81
CA ALA A 18 2.88 9.38 9.47
C ALA A 18 2.18 10.55 10.19
N GLU A 19 0.92 10.37 10.59
CA GLU A 19 0.15 11.35 11.37
C GLU A 19 0.43 11.28 12.88
N GLN A 20 1.20 10.29 13.34
CA GLN A 20 1.46 10.08 14.76
C GLN A 20 2.89 10.43 15.12
N ASP A 21 3.08 11.20 16.21
CA ASP A 21 4.39 11.49 16.77
C ASP A 21 4.98 10.30 17.56
N LYS A 22 4.17 9.32 17.89
CA LYS A 22 4.56 8.16 18.70
C LYS A 22 4.44 6.86 17.91
N PRO A 23 5.28 5.85 18.23
CA PRO A 23 5.14 4.53 17.63
C PRO A 23 3.74 3.94 17.83
N MET A 24 3.23 3.27 16.81
CA MET A 24 1.93 2.60 16.86
C MET A 24 2.10 1.09 17.11
N THR A 25 1.33 0.55 18.04
CA THR A 25 1.35 -0.90 18.29
C THR A 25 0.72 -1.69 17.15
N SER A 26 1.07 -2.97 17.03
CA SER A 26 0.42 -3.86 16.05
C SER A 26 -1.09 -3.98 16.26
N GLU A 27 -1.52 -3.91 17.50
CA GLU A 27 -2.93 -3.94 17.91
C GLU A 27 -3.68 -2.68 17.46
N ALA A 28 -3.07 -1.50 17.65
CA ALA A 28 -3.64 -0.23 17.19
C ALA A 28 -3.76 -0.18 15.66
N LEU A 29 -2.71 -0.59 14.95
CA LEU A 29 -2.73 -0.67 13.48
C LEU A 29 -3.75 -1.71 12.98
N ALA A 30 -3.86 -2.86 13.65
CA ALA A 30 -4.84 -3.88 13.29
C ALA A 30 -6.28 -3.37 13.42
N LEU A 31 -6.55 -2.59 14.45
CA LEU A 31 -7.87 -1.95 14.64
C LEU A 31 -8.18 -0.96 13.51
N CYS A 32 -7.22 -0.09 13.14
CA CYS A 32 -7.38 0.84 12.02
C CYS A 32 -7.62 0.14 10.67
N LEU A 33 -6.97 -1.00 10.46
CA LEU A 33 -7.02 -1.75 9.20
C LEU A 33 -8.16 -2.79 9.15
N GLY A 34 -8.89 -3.01 10.23
CA GLY A 34 -9.90 -4.07 10.33
C GLY A 34 -9.32 -5.49 10.14
N THR A 35 -8.13 -5.75 10.69
CA THR A 35 -7.39 -7.00 10.55
C THR A 35 -6.88 -7.51 11.92
N HIS A 36 -6.00 -8.50 11.90
CA HIS A 36 -5.41 -9.06 13.12
C HIS A 36 -3.97 -8.59 13.33
N ALA A 37 -3.57 -8.37 14.60
CA ALA A 37 -2.22 -7.94 14.97
C ALA A 37 -1.10 -8.86 14.43
N VAL A 38 -1.36 -10.15 14.28
CA VAL A 38 -0.42 -11.12 13.66
C VAL A 38 -0.13 -10.78 12.20
N VAL A 39 -1.17 -10.39 11.44
CA VAL A 39 -1.04 -9.98 10.04
C VAL A 39 -0.22 -8.69 9.95
N VAL A 40 -0.51 -7.72 10.84
CA VAL A 40 0.25 -6.47 10.93
C VAL A 40 1.73 -6.75 11.22
N ARG A 41 2.05 -7.57 12.25
CA ARG A 41 3.43 -7.90 12.60
C ARG A 41 4.19 -8.55 11.43
N ARG A 42 3.54 -9.45 10.71
CA ARG A 42 4.13 -10.10 9.53
C ARG A 42 4.42 -9.07 8.43
N THR A 43 3.46 -8.24 8.11
CA THR A 43 3.58 -7.22 7.07
C THR A 43 4.64 -6.17 7.42
N MET A 44 4.59 -5.63 8.64
CA MET A 44 5.60 -4.68 9.12
C MET A 44 6.99 -5.31 9.20
N GLY A 45 7.08 -6.61 9.44
CA GLY A 45 8.34 -7.36 9.38
C GLY A 45 9.00 -7.34 8.00
N PHE A 46 8.22 -7.39 6.90
CA PHE A 46 8.74 -7.20 5.55
C PHE A 46 9.29 -5.78 5.34
N LEU A 47 8.53 -4.77 5.75
CA LEU A 47 8.93 -3.37 5.61
C LEU A 47 10.18 -3.05 6.46
N ARG A 48 10.31 -3.64 7.64
CA ARG A 48 11.49 -3.49 8.50
C ARG A 48 12.74 -4.08 7.83
N ARG A 49 12.65 -5.24 7.22
CA ARG A 49 13.76 -5.84 6.46
C ARG A 49 14.19 -4.98 5.28
N ALA A 50 13.25 -4.25 4.68
CA ALA A 50 13.53 -3.29 3.62
C ALA A 50 14.04 -1.92 4.13
N GLY A 51 14.14 -1.71 5.46
CA GLY A 51 14.61 -0.46 6.04
C GLY A 51 13.61 0.69 6.01
N LEU A 52 12.33 0.41 5.76
CA LEU A 52 11.29 1.43 5.62
C LEU A 52 10.63 1.79 6.95
N VAL A 53 10.57 0.84 7.88
CA VAL A 53 10.03 1.02 9.22
C VAL A 53 10.97 0.42 10.27
N ALA A 54 10.90 0.93 11.49
CA ALA A 54 11.57 0.37 12.65
C ALA A 54 10.54 -0.03 13.72
N SER A 55 10.98 -0.88 14.65
CA SER A 55 10.19 -1.27 15.81
C SER A 55 10.93 -0.94 17.09
N ASP A 56 10.29 -0.18 17.96
CA ASP A 56 10.80 0.11 19.30
C ASP A 56 10.22 -0.88 20.31
N ARG A 57 11.04 -1.29 21.28
CA ARG A 57 10.67 -2.22 22.34
C ARG A 57 10.23 -1.47 23.61
N GLY A 58 9.45 -2.15 24.46
CA GLY A 58 9.05 -1.65 25.77
C GLY A 58 7.62 -1.08 25.81
N HIS A 59 7.27 -0.45 26.93
CA HIS A 59 5.90 0.00 27.23
C HIS A 59 5.36 1.08 26.28
N ALA A 60 6.23 1.92 25.71
CA ALA A 60 5.91 2.92 24.70
C ALA A 60 6.37 2.48 23.30
N GLY A 61 6.65 1.20 23.10
CA GLY A 61 7.14 0.63 21.86
C GLY A 61 6.05 0.48 20.80
N GLY A 62 6.49 0.18 19.59
CA GLY A 62 5.62 -0.02 18.44
C GLY A 62 6.36 0.19 17.13
N TRP A 63 5.63 0.36 16.07
CA TRP A 63 6.15 0.62 14.73
C TRP A 63 6.23 2.11 14.45
N ARG A 64 7.33 2.55 13.87
CA ARG A 64 7.51 3.91 13.35
C ARG A 64 8.12 3.87 11.96
N ILE A 65 7.88 4.90 11.17
CA ILE A 65 8.54 5.07 9.89
C ILE A 65 9.99 5.47 10.14
N ASP A 66 10.95 4.80 9.47
CA ASP A 66 12.39 4.98 9.67
C ASP A 66 13.09 5.55 8.43
N ALA A 67 12.34 6.00 7.46
CA ALA A 67 12.84 6.61 6.24
C ALA A 67 12.06 7.90 5.93
N ASP A 68 12.66 8.77 5.12
CA ASP A 68 11.97 9.97 4.63
C ASP A 68 10.78 9.57 3.75
N LEU A 69 9.61 10.17 3.99
CA LEU A 69 8.40 9.88 3.24
C LEU A 69 8.55 10.14 1.73
N SER A 70 9.38 11.12 1.36
CA SER A 70 9.68 11.43 -0.03
C SER A 70 10.59 10.41 -0.72
N ALA A 71 11.29 9.59 0.07
CA ALA A 71 12.14 8.51 -0.41
C ALA A 71 11.41 7.16 -0.49
N ILE A 72 10.22 7.03 0.10
CA ILE A 72 9.42 5.79 0.08
C ILE A 72 8.47 5.85 -1.12
N THR A 73 8.74 5.05 -2.16
CA THR A 73 7.87 4.93 -3.34
C THR A 73 6.93 3.73 -3.23
N LEU A 74 5.83 3.75 -3.99
CA LEU A 74 4.93 2.59 -4.09
C LEU A 74 5.67 1.36 -4.61
N ARG A 75 6.66 1.55 -5.49
CA ARG A 75 7.48 0.47 -6.01
C ARG A 75 8.29 -0.21 -4.92
N GLN A 76 8.97 0.55 -4.07
CA GLN A 76 9.74 -0.02 -2.95
C GLN A 76 8.84 -0.80 -1.98
N LEU A 77 7.62 -0.30 -1.72
CA LEU A 77 6.64 -1.02 -0.90
C LEU A 77 6.19 -2.32 -1.56
N HIS A 78 5.94 -2.30 -2.86
CA HIS A 78 5.58 -3.48 -3.64
C HIS A 78 6.70 -4.54 -3.60
N GLU A 79 7.96 -4.14 -3.82
CA GLU A 79 9.14 -4.99 -3.74
C GLU A 79 9.33 -5.57 -2.32
N ALA A 80 9.18 -4.72 -1.28
CA ALA A 80 9.28 -5.15 0.12
C ALA A 80 8.23 -6.22 0.51
N LEU A 81 7.06 -6.19 -0.13
CA LEU A 81 5.98 -7.17 0.06
C LEU A 81 6.20 -8.49 -0.71
N GLY A 82 7.32 -8.63 -1.43
CA GLY A 82 7.66 -9.80 -2.22
C GLY A 82 7.04 -9.78 -3.61
N GLU A 83 6.89 -8.60 -4.20
CA GLU A 83 6.37 -8.41 -5.57
C GLU A 83 5.08 -9.19 -5.81
N PRO A 84 3.99 -8.85 -5.10
CA PRO A 84 2.74 -9.55 -5.28
C PRO A 84 2.26 -9.43 -6.73
N ILE A 85 1.74 -10.52 -7.28
CA ILE A 85 1.24 -10.57 -8.66
C ILE A 85 0.20 -9.49 -8.88
N VAL A 86 0.47 -8.58 -9.81
CA VAL A 86 -0.41 -7.45 -10.13
C VAL A 86 -1.58 -7.90 -11.01
N PHE A 87 -1.29 -8.74 -12.00
CA PHE A 87 -2.29 -9.30 -12.91
C PHE A 87 -2.41 -10.80 -12.68
N ALA A 88 -3.53 -11.25 -12.09
CA ALA A 88 -3.82 -12.66 -11.89
C ALA A 88 -4.54 -13.27 -13.12
N MET A 89 -4.07 -12.93 -14.31
CA MET A 89 -4.53 -13.55 -15.55
C MET A 89 -3.42 -14.48 -16.03
N GLY A 90 -3.69 -15.75 -15.99
CA GLY A 90 -2.76 -16.79 -16.46
C GLY A 90 -3.23 -17.42 -17.77
N ASN A 91 -2.31 -18.08 -18.43
CA ASN A 91 -2.60 -18.90 -19.58
C ASN A 91 -3.36 -20.17 -19.17
N ARG A 92 -4.20 -20.68 -20.05
CA ARG A 92 -5.00 -21.89 -19.82
C ARG A 92 -4.11 -23.11 -19.59
N HIS A 93 -3.00 -23.21 -20.37
CA HIS A 93 -1.96 -24.22 -20.23
C HIS A 93 -0.59 -23.56 -20.32
N GLU A 94 0.35 -23.95 -19.46
CA GLU A 94 1.71 -23.40 -19.45
C GLU A 94 2.59 -23.91 -20.60
N SER A 95 2.31 -25.12 -21.10
CA SER A 95 3.06 -25.77 -22.18
C SER A 95 2.11 -26.42 -23.19
N PRO A 96 1.36 -25.66 -23.99
CA PRO A 96 0.40 -26.21 -24.92
C PRO A 96 1.10 -26.85 -26.12
N GLU A 97 0.60 -27.99 -26.60
CA GLU A 97 1.04 -28.61 -27.84
C GLU A 97 0.45 -27.92 -29.09
N CYS A 98 -0.67 -27.23 -28.93
CA CYS A 98 -1.37 -26.53 -30.00
C CYS A 98 -0.66 -25.21 -30.37
N LEU A 99 -0.25 -25.05 -31.62
CA LEU A 99 0.42 -23.86 -32.11
C LEU A 99 -0.45 -22.58 -32.01
N VAL A 100 -1.75 -22.70 -32.13
CA VAL A 100 -2.68 -21.58 -31.94
C VAL A 100 -2.64 -21.11 -30.49
N GLU A 101 -2.69 -22.03 -29.54
CA GLU A 101 -2.61 -21.73 -28.11
C GLU A 101 -1.25 -21.12 -27.74
N GLN A 102 -0.15 -21.61 -28.32
CA GLN A 102 1.17 -21.01 -28.16
C GLN A 102 1.20 -19.55 -28.64
N SER A 103 0.59 -19.26 -29.78
CA SER A 103 0.53 -17.90 -30.34
C SER A 103 -0.33 -16.98 -29.45
N VAL A 104 -1.44 -17.46 -28.94
CA VAL A 104 -2.31 -16.71 -28.02
C VAL A 104 -1.57 -16.43 -26.72
N ASN A 105 -0.94 -17.43 -26.11
CA ASN A 105 -0.18 -17.28 -24.88
C ASN A 105 0.95 -16.26 -25.04
N ALA A 106 1.73 -16.36 -26.14
CA ALA A 106 2.81 -15.42 -26.41
C ALA A 106 2.33 -13.95 -26.55
N ALA A 107 1.19 -13.75 -27.19
CA ALA A 107 0.60 -12.40 -27.34
C ALA A 107 0.12 -11.84 -25.98
N LEU A 108 -0.54 -12.67 -25.16
CA LEU A 108 -1.01 -12.29 -23.85
C LEU A 108 0.15 -12.02 -22.89
N ASP A 109 1.14 -12.89 -22.84
CA ASP A 109 2.33 -12.74 -21.99
C ASP A 109 3.06 -11.45 -22.30
N LYS A 110 3.25 -11.12 -23.58
CA LYS A 110 3.84 -9.85 -23.99
C LYS A 110 3.04 -8.65 -23.50
N ALA A 111 1.73 -8.67 -23.67
CA ALA A 111 0.84 -7.60 -23.23
C ALA A 111 0.87 -7.41 -21.70
N PHE A 112 0.89 -8.50 -20.93
CA PHE A 112 0.96 -8.44 -19.46
C PHE A 112 2.31 -7.92 -18.97
N VAL A 113 3.42 -8.35 -19.57
CA VAL A 113 4.77 -7.86 -19.23
C VAL A 113 4.87 -6.36 -19.48
N GLU A 114 4.38 -5.88 -20.62
CA GLU A 114 4.38 -4.44 -20.95
C GLU A 114 3.49 -3.63 -20.00
N ALA A 115 2.31 -4.13 -19.66
CA ALA A 115 1.39 -3.48 -18.73
C ALA A 115 1.97 -3.43 -17.30
N GLU A 116 2.59 -4.51 -16.83
CA GLU A 116 3.23 -4.56 -15.52
C GLU A 116 4.42 -3.60 -15.44
N ALA A 117 5.26 -3.57 -16.47
CA ALA A 117 6.38 -2.63 -16.55
C ALA A 117 5.91 -1.17 -16.47
N LEU A 118 4.83 -0.82 -17.18
CA LEU A 118 4.24 0.52 -17.12
C LEU A 118 3.72 0.83 -15.70
N LEU A 119 3.02 -0.11 -15.07
CA LEU A 119 2.50 0.07 -13.71
C LEU A 119 3.63 0.27 -12.70
N LEU A 120 4.68 -0.57 -12.75
CA LEU A 120 5.84 -0.45 -11.87
C LEU A 120 6.61 0.86 -12.08
N SER A 121 6.68 1.35 -13.32
CA SER A 121 7.22 2.68 -13.62
C SER A 121 6.41 3.77 -12.90
N ARG A 122 5.09 3.73 -12.97
CA ARG A 122 4.20 4.67 -12.26
C ARG A 122 4.35 4.56 -10.75
N PHE A 123 4.50 3.36 -10.21
CA PHE A 123 4.76 3.17 -8.78
C PHE A 123 6.09 3.79 -8.32
N SER A 124 7.07 3.92 -9.20
CA SER A 124 8.33 4.61 -8.88
C SER A 124 8.19 6.13 -8.78
N GLU A 125 7.15 6.70 -9.39
CA GLU A 125 6.91 8.14 -9.42
C GLU A 125 6.07 8.64 -8.24
N ILE A 126 5.34 7.75 -7.54
CA ILE A 126 4.44 8.10 -6.44
C ILE A 126 5.13 7.78 -5.12
N THR A 127 5.27 8.79 -4.26
CA THR A 127 5.88 8.68 -2.94
C THR A 127 4.84 8.64 -1.82
N LEU A 128 5.27 8.18 -0.66
CA LEU A 128 4.44 8.25 0.55
C LEU A 128 4.17 9.71 0.96
N ALA A 129 5.11 10.62 0.68
CA ALA A 129 4.93 12.06 0.91
C ALA A 129 3.80 12.64 0.06
N ASP A 130 3.68 12.24 -1.22
CA ASP A 130 2.59 12.67 -2.11
C ASP A 130 1.23 12.25 -1.56
N LEU A 131 1.13 11.02 -1.08
CA LEU A 131 -0.10 10.49 -0.49
C LEU A 131 -0.45 11.16 0.83
N ALA A 132 0.54 11.45 1.68
CA ALA A 132 0.35 12.18 2.93
C ALA A 132 -0.15 13.62 2.67
N ALA A 133 0.41 14.29 1.67
CA ALA A 133 -0.03 15.63 1.26
C ALA A 133 -1.48 15.63 0.74
N ASP A 134 -1.85 14.69 -0.12
CA ASP A 134 -3.23 14.54 -0.61
C ASP A 134 -4.20 14.24 0.56
N PHE A 135 -3.83 13.38 1.48
CA PHE A 135 -4.62 13.09 2.68
C PHE A 135 -4.85 14.33 3.53
N ALA A 136 -3.80 15.10 3.84
CA ALA A 136 -3.89 16.32 4.62
C ALA A 136 -4.83 17.36 3.97
N GLN A 137 -4.74 17.50 2.64
CA GLN A 137 -5.61 18.39 1.87
C GLN A 137 -7.09 17.99 1.94
N ARG A 138 -7.39 16.67 1.80
CA ARG A 138 -8.75 16.13 1.91
C ARG A 138 -9.30 16.31 3.31
N HIS A 139 -8.49 16.05 4.33
CA HIS A 139 -8.88 16.21 5.74
C HIS A 139 -9.24 17.68 6.06
N ALA A 140 -8.42 18.64 5.63
CA ALA A 140 -8.70 20.06 5.80
C ALA A 140 -10.00 20.51 5.09
N SER A 141 -10.27 19.95 3.91
CA SER A 141 -11.51 20.23 3.16
C SER A 141 -12.74 19.68 3.88
N HIS A 142 -12.66 18.48 4.44
CA HIS A 142 -13.76 17.87 5.22
C HIS A 142 -14.11 18.67 6.48
N GLN A 143 -13.10 19.16 7.20
CA GLN A 143 -13.32 19.99 8.39
C GLN A 143 -14.02 21.31 8.05
N LYS A 144 -13.69 21.95 6.93
CA LYS A 144 -14.36 23.18 6.49
C LYS A 144 -15.84 22.97 6.19
N HIS A 145 -16.20 21.84 5.56
CA HIS A 145 -17.60 21.51 5.25
C HIS A 145 -18.40 21.14 6.52
N ALA A 146 -17.80 20.43 7.47
CA ALA A 146 -18.43 20.09 8.74
C ALA A 146 -18.76 21.34 9.58
N ASN A 147 -17.86 22.33 9.60
CA ASN A 147 -18.08 23.58 10.33
C ASN A 147 -19.13 24.50 9.66
N HIS A 148 -19.32 24.45 8.34
CA HIS A 148 -20.37 25.21 7.67
C HIS A 148 -21.77 24.61 7.83
N GLY A 149 -21.87 23.29 8.05
CA GLY A 149 -23.15 22.63 8.32
C GLY A 149 -23.71 22.87 9.73
N ALA A 150 -22.88 23.28 10.67
CA ALA A 150 -23.29 23.50 12.08
C ALA A 150 -23.85 24.89 12.35
N VAL A 151 -23.75 25.84 11.42
CA VAL A 151 -24.23 27.25 11.63
C VAL A 151 -25.65 27.48 11.09
N GLY A 152 -26.28 26.47 10.49
CA GLY A 152 -27.58 26.60 9.80
C GLY A 152 -28.86 26.26 10.61
N HIS A 153 -28.78 25.94 11.91
CA HIS A 153 -29.97 25.59 12.71
C HIS A 153 -30.00 26.32 14.03
N ALA A 154 -30.03 27.66 13.97
CA ALA A 154 -30.44 28.51 15.10
C ALA A 154 -31.21 29.69 14.55
N ALA A 155 -32.48 29.46 14.26
CA ALA A 155 -33.50 30.46 14.15
C ALA A 155 -34.88 29.83 14.39
#